data_941a4be7639a98552fda46399b46b2b1
#
_entry.id   941a4be7639a98552fda46399b46b2b1
#
_cell.length_a   1.000
_cell.length_b   1.000
_cell.length_c   1.000
_cell.angle_alpha   90.00
_cell.angle_beta   90.00
_cell.angle_gamma   90.00
#
_symmetry.space_group_name_H-M   'P 1'
#
loop_
_entity.id
_entity.type
_entity.pdbx_description
1 polymer ?
#
loop_
_entity_poly.entity_id
_entity_poly.type
_entity_poly.pdbx_seq_one_letter_code
_entity_poly.pdbx_strand_id
1 'polypeptide(L)'
;MADTFRALIIDDDPDLLRLVQRTLEFTAGWDVMTAGSGAAGIELARRTTPDVILVDVMMPEMDGYEVCRRLKADPATGTVPIVLLTARRDLNQARLAETGAAGVVLKPFQPEELARQVRELCL
;
A
#
# COMPACT_ATOMS: atom_id res chain seq x y z
N MET A 1 12.66 9.96 -21.53
CA MET A 1 11.60 10.46 -20.64
C MET A 1 11.61 9.68 -19.34
N ALA A 2 11.63 10.40 -18.22
CA ALA A 2 11.62 9.73 -16.93
C ALA A 2 10.25 9.12 -16.63
N ASP A 3 10.26 7.91 -16.16
CA ASP A 3 9.03 7.24 -15.75
C ASP A 3 8.55 7.82 -14.43
N THR A 4 7.25 8.05 -14.36
CA THR A 4 6.63 8.49 -13.12
C THR A 4 6.50 7.29 -12.17
N PHE A 5 6.87 7.50 -10.93
CA PHE A 5 6.73 6.47 -9.90
C PHE A 5 5.23 6.26 -9.60
N ARG A 6 4.78 5.02 -9.69
CA ARG A 6 3.36 4.67 -9.51
C ARG A 6 3.13 3.99 -8.19
N ALA A 7 2.15 4.49 -7.44
CA ALA A 7 1.72 3.88 -6.19
C ALA A 7 0.26 3.49 -6.28
N LEU A 8 -0.09 2.36 -5.67
CA LEU A 8 -1.46 1.93 -5.48
C LEU A 8 -1.75 1.94 -4.00
N ILE A 9 -2.84 2.59 -3.59
CA ILE A 9 -3.26 2.64 -2.19
C ILE A 9 -4.58 1.91 -2.04
N ILE A 10 -4.62 0.96 -1.11
CA ILE A 10 -5.79 0.14 -0.84
C ILE A 10 -6.26 0.42 0.58
N ASP A 11 -7.44 1.00 0.72
CA ASP A 11 -8.02 1.36 2.01
C ASP A 11 -9.53 1.51 1.81
N ASP A 12 -10.33 1.10 2.78
CA ASP A 12 -11.78 1.23 2.68
C ASP A 12 -12.30 2.62 3.09
N ASP A 13 -11.43 3.52 3.53
CA ASP A 13 -11.79 4.89 3.89
C ASP A 13 -11.57 5.82 2.69
N PRO A 14 -12.63 6.27 2.00
CA PRO A 14 -12.45 7.13 0.82
C PRO A 14 -11.83 8.48 1.11
N ASP A 15 -11.99 9.00 2.31
CA ASP A 15 -11.37 10.27 2.68
C ASP A 15 -9.87 10.13 2.82
N LEU A 16 -9.42 9.03 3.43
CA LEU A 16 -7.99 8.77 3.54
C LEU A 16 -7.37 8.53 2.16
N LEU A 17 -8.06 7.80 1.30
CA LEU A 17 -7.58 7.58 -0.08
C LEU A 17 -7.35 8.90 -0.80
N ARG A 18 -8.32 9.82 -0.72
CA ARG A 18 -8.18 11.12 -1.37
C ARG A 18 -7.04 11.94 -0.79
N LEU A 19 -6.94 11.98 0.54
CA LEU A 19 -5.90 12.73 1.21
C LEU A 19 -4.52 12.24 0.81
N VAL A 20 -4.31 10.93 0.89
CA VAL A 20 -3.00 10.34 0.58
C VAL A 20 -2.68 10.51 -0.90
N GLN A 21 -3.66 10.30 -1.78
CA GLN A 21 -3.47 10.48 -3.22
C GLN A 21 -2.99 11.88 -3.54
N ARG A 22 -3.72 12.89 -3.07
CA ARG A 22 -3.38 14.29 -3.34
C ARG A 22 -2.03 14.68 -2.76
N THR A 23 -1.77 14.21 -1.56
CA THR A 23 -0.51 14.55 -0.88
C THR A 23 0.68 13.96 -1.62
N LEU A 24 0.62 12.69 -2.02
CA LEU A 24 1.71 12.05 -2.75
C LEU A 24 1.89 12.64 -4.14
N GLU A 25 0.80 12.98 -4.81
CA GLU A 25 0.88 13.63 -6.12
C GLU A 25 1.53 15.01 -6.00
N PHE A 26 1.15 15.78 -4.98
CA PHE A 26 1.66 17.13 -4.79
C PHE A 26 3.09 17.15 -4.26
N THR A 27 3.39 16.37 -3.23
CA THR A 27 4.70 16.45 -2.56
C THR A 27 5.78 15.60 -3.23
N ALA A 28 5.42 14.52 -3.88
CA ALA A 28 6.38 13.57 -4.45
C ALA A 28 6.28 13.44 -5.97
N GLY A 29 5.23 13.96 -6.57
CA GLY A 29 5.03 13.85 -8.02
C GLY A 29 4.69 12.44 -8.47
N TRP A 30 4.19 11.60 -7.58
CA TRP A 30 3.83 10.22 -7.91
C TRP A 30 2.51 10.16 -8.66
N ASP A 31 2.35 9.12 -9.46
CA ASP A 31 1.08 8.76 -10.08
C ASP A 31 0.39 7.78 -9.13
N VAL A 32 -0.75 8.17 -8.55
CA VAL A 32 -1.38 7.42 -7.47
C VAL A 32 -2.73 6.87 -7.89
N MET A 33 -2.87 5.56 -7.79
CA MET A 33 -4.13 4.86 -8.00
C MET A 33 -4.70 4.46 -6.65
N THR A 34 -6.02 4.37 -6.56
CA THR A 34 -6.70 4.01 -5.31
C THR A 34 -7.66 2.86 -5.53
N ALA A 35 -7.85 2.06 -4.48
CA ALA A 35 -8.84 0.99 -4.46
C ALA A 35 -9.48 0.93 -3.08
N GLY A 36 -10.78 0.74 -3.02
CA GLY A 36 -11.56 0.77 -1.78
C GLY A 36 -11.74 -0.57 -1.09
N SER A 37 -11.17 -1.63 -1.63
CA SER A 37 -11.24 -2.97 -1.03
C SER A 37 -10.05 -3.80 -1.44
N GLY A 38 -9.82 -4.89 -0.70
CA GLY A 38 -8.73 -5.80 -1.02
C GLY A 38 -8.89 -6.42 -2.40
N ALA A 39 -10.10 -6.88 -2.73
CA ALA A 39 -10.36 -7.51 -4.03
C ALA A 39 -10.13 -6.53 -5.19
N ALA A 40 -10.65 -5.31 -5.07
CA ALA A 40 -10.45 -4.30 -6.09
C ALA A 40 -8.98 -3.92 -6.24
N GLY A 41 -8.27 -3.85 -5.12
CA GLY A 41 -6.84 -3.52 -5.12
C GLY A 41 -5.99 -4.59 -5.79
N ILE A 42 -6.26 -5.85 -5.50
CA ILE A 42 -5.54 -6.97 -6.12
C ILE A 42 -5.75 -6.95 -7.64
N GLU A 43 -6.98 -6.77 -8.08
CA GLU A 43 -7.28 -6.73 -9.52
C GLU A 43 -6.57 -5.56 -10.20
N LEU A 44 -6.61 -4.39 -9.57
CA LEU A 44 -5.95 -3.21 -10.13
C LEU A 44 -4.43 -3.38 -10.18
N ALA A 45 -3.84 -3.97 -9.13
CA ALA A 45 -2.41 -4.24 -9.09
C ALA A 45 -1.97 -5.17 -10.23
N ARG A 46 -2.77 -6.21 -10.48
CA ARG A 46 -2.45 -7.16 -11.55
C ARG A 46 -2.45 -6.50 -12.93
N ARG A 47 -3.37 -5.57 -13.16
CA ARG A 47 -3.49 -4.90 -14.45
C ARG A 47 -2.48 -3.79 -14.67
N THR A 48 -2.02 -3.15 -13.61
CA THR A 48 -1.20 -1.94 -13.73
C THR A 48 0.26 -2.12 -13.30
N THR A 49 0.55 -3.16 -12.52
CA THR A 49 1.87 -3.43 -11.96
C THR A 49 2.52 -2.16 -11.40
N PRO A 50 1.99 -1.61 -10.29
CA PRO A 50 2.56 -0.39 -9.70
C PRO A 50 3.96 -0.61 -9.14
N ASP A 51 4.66 0.47 -8.84
CA ASP A 51 6.01 0.42 -8.27
C ASP A 51 5.97 0.13 -6.76
N VAL A 52 4.87 0.48 -6.10
CA VAL A 52 4.67 0.18 -4.67
C VAL A 52 3.18 0.07 -4.41
N ILE A 53 2.82 -0.76 -3.43
CA ILE A 53 1.43 -0.91 -2.98
C ILE A 53 1.38 -0.61 -1.49
N LEU A 54 0.49 0.30 -1.09
CA LEU A 54 0.23 0.65 0.31
C LEU A 54 -1.13 0.07 0.67
N VAL A 55 -1.20 -0.74 1.72
CA VAL A 55 -2.42 -1.46 2.08
C VAL A 55 -2.76 -1.24 3.55
N ASP A 56 -3.97 -0.76 3.81
CA ASP A 56 -4.47 -0.71 5.18
C ASP A 56 -4.73 -2.12 5.70
N VAL A 57 -4.36 -2.38 6.96
CA VAL A 57 -4.54 -3.70 7.55
C VAL A 57 -6.01 -3.96 7.90
N MET A 58 -6.69 -2.97 8.47
CA MET A 58 -8.05 -3.14 8.98
C MET A 58 -9.08 -2.79 7.90
N MET A 59 -9.50 -3.79 7.15
CA MET A 59 -10.56 -3.64 6.14
C MET A 59 -11.55 -4.78 6.29
N PRO A 60 -12.84 -4.55 5.94
CA PRO A 60 -13.83 -5.62 5.98
C PRO A 60 -13.55 -6.67 4.90
N GLU A 61 -14.02 -7.87 5.11
CA GLU A 61 -13.97 -9.02 4.21
C GLU A 61 -12.56 -9.58 4.01
N MET A 62 -11.60 -8.76 3.62
CA MET A 62 -10.23 -9.20 3.41
C MET A 62 -9.30 -8.14 4.00
N ASP A 63 -8.57 -8.50 5.06
CA ASP A 63 -7.64 -7.55 5.69
C ASP A 63 -6.34 -7.39 4.90
N GLY A 64 -5.52 -6.41 5.31
CA GLY A 64 -4.29 -6.09 4.59
C GLY A 64 -3.25 -7.19 4.62
N TYR A 65 -3.22 -8.01 5.65
CA TYR A 65 -2.30 -9.16 5.69
C TYR A 65 -2.64 -10.15 4.58
N GLU A 66 -3.92 -10.44 4.42
CA GLU A 66 -4.37 -11.36 3.37
C GLU A 66 -4.14 -10.79 1.98
N VAL A 67 -4.40 -9.49 1.79
CA VAL A 67 -4.10 -8.82 0.51
C VAL A 67 -2.63 -8.98 0.16
N CYS A 68 -1.75 -8.70 1.11
CA CYS A 68 -0.31 -8.82 0.91
C CYS A 68 0.09 -10.25 0.55
N ARG A 69 -0.45 -11.23 1.27
CA ARG A 69 -0.15 -12.65 1.02
C ARG A 69 -0.55 -13.04 -0.40
N ARG A 70 -1.74 -12.63 -0.83
CA ARG A 70 -2.23 -12.95 -2.18
C ARG A 70 -1.41 -12.27 -3.27
N LEU A 71 -1.05 -11.00 -3.07
CA LEU A 71 -0.23 -10.29 -4.03
C LEU A 71 1.16 -10.94 -4.16
N LYS A 72 1.75 -11.36 -3.05
CA LYS A 72 3.06 -11.99 -3.06
C LYS A 72 3.04 -13.39 -3.70
N ALA A 73 1.90 -14.07 -3.64
CA ALA A 73 1.76 -15.41 -4.23
C ALA A 73 1.52 -15.36 -5.75
N ASP A 74 1.12 -14.22 -6.29
CA ASP A 74 0.83 -14.07 -7.72
C ASP A 74 2.08 -13.60 -8.47
N PRO A 75 2.54 -14.35 -9.50
CA PRO A 75 3.72 -13.93 -10.26
C PRO A 75 3.59 -12.54 -10.89
N ALA A 76 2.37 -12.11 -11.20
CA ALA A 76 2.15 -10.79 -11.80
C ALA A 76 2.46 -9.64 -10.85
N THR A 77 2.37 -9.86 -9.53
CA THR A 77 2.52 -8.82 -8.52
C THR A 77 3.56 -9.17 -7.45
N GLY A 78 4.10 -10.37 -7.48
CA GLY A 78 4.94 -10.88 -6.39
C GLY A 78 6.22 -10.11 -6.12
N THR A 79 6.73 -9.37 -7.11
CA THR A 79 7.95 -8.58 -6.94
C THR A 79 7.70 -7.14 -6.54
N VAL A 80 6.44 -6.70 -6.53
CA VAL A 80 6.10 -5.32 -6.15
C VAL A 80 6.22 -5.18 -4.63
N PRO A 81 6.99 -4.20 -4.13
CA PRO A 81 7.08 -3.99 -2.69
C PRO A 81 5.75 -3.51 -2.12
N ILE A 82 5.40 -4.05 -0.95
CA ILE A 82 4.15 -3.74 -0.27
C ILE A 82 4.46 -3.17 1.10
N VAL A 83 3.83 -2.05 1.42
CA VAL A 83 3.94 -1.41 2.72
C VAL A 83 2.56 -1.45 3.37
N LEU A 84 2.50 -1.99 4.59
CA LEU A 84 1.25 -2.05 5.34
C LEU A 84 1.05 -0.78 6.15
N LEU A 85 -0.17 -0.28 6.17
CA LEU A 85 -0.57 0.86 6.99
C LEU A 85 -1.42 0.34 8.13
N THR A 86 -1.03 0.59 9.36
CA THR A 86 -1.75 0.01 10.50
C THR A 86 -1.55 0.82 11.77
N ALA A 87 -2.56 0.81 12.64
CA ALA A 87 -2.38 1.30 14.01
C ALA A 87 -1.55 0.26 14.79
N ARG A 88 -0.78 0.74 15.77
CA ARG A 88 0.05 -0.16 16.57
C ARG A 88 -0.74 -1.31 17.20
N ARG A 89 -1.96 -1.03 17.67
CA ARG A 89 -2.81 -2.05 18.31
C ARG A 89 -3.27 -3.14 17.33
N ASP A 90 -3.27 -2.86 16.03
CA ASP A 90 -3.72 -3.80 15.02
C ASP A 90 -2.55 -4.59 14.40
N LEU A 91 -1.33 -4.29 14.83
CA LEU A 91 -0.14 -4.94 14.30
C LEU A 91 0.05 -6.32 14.92
N ASN A 92 0.04 -7.34 14.09
CA ASN A 92 0.27 -8.73 14.48
C ASN A 92 1.61 -9.18 13.89
N GLN A 93 2.62 -9.31 14.74
CA GLN A 93 3.97 -9.62 14.30
C GLN A 93 4.08 -10.97 13.61
N ALA A 94 3.33 -11.97 14.08
CA ALA A 94 3.36 -13.29 13.47
C ALA A 94 2.78 -13.28 12.06
N ARG A 95 1.65 -12.59 11.87
CA ARG A 95 1.04 -12.48 10.54
C ARG A 95 1.90 -11.63 9.63
N LEU A 96 2.45 -10.54 10.15
CA LEU A 96 3.34 -9.68 9.37
C LEU A 96 4.52 -10.47 8.80
N ALA A 97 5.12 -11.33 9.61
CA ALA A 97 6.28 -12.11 9.18
C ALA A 97 5.96 -13.06 8.01
N GLU A 98 4.70 -13.45 7.87
CA GLU A 98 4.26 -14.37 6.81
C GLU A 98 3.88 -13.67 5.50
N THR A 99 3.80 -12.33 5.50
CA THR A 99 3.28 -11.61 4.34
C THR A 99 4.29 -11.32 3.26
N GLY A 100 5.56 -11.19 3.62
CA GLY A 100 6.59 -10.74 2.68
C GLY A 100 6.54 -9.23 2.44
N ALA A 101 5.84 -8.46 3.27
CA ALA A 101 5.78 -7.01 3.13
C ALA A 101 7.17 -6.38 3.32
N ALA A 102 7.42 -5.29 2.60
CA ALA A 102 8.68 -4.55 2.73
C ALA A 102 8.77 -3.82 4.08
N GLY A 103 7.64 -3.44 4.65
CA GLY A 103 7.61 -2.79 5.94
C GLY A 103 6.23 -2.31 6.34
N VAL A 104 6.20 -1.53 7.41
CA VAL A 104 4.97 -1.02 8.01
C VAL A 104 5.12 0.46 8.26
N VAL A 105 4.07 1.23 8.00
CA VAL A 105 3.95 2.61 8.45
C VAL A 105 2.83 2.66 9.47
N LEU A 106 3.15 3.11 10.67
CA LEU A 106 2.18 3.15 11.76
C LEU A 106 1.28 4.37 11.66
N LYS A 107 -0.01 4.17 11.91
CA LYS A 107 -0.98 5.25 12.03
C LYS A 107 -1.00 5.79 13.47
N PRO A 108 -1.22 7.07 13.68
CA PRO A 108 -1.37 8.10 12.66
C PRO A 108 -0.02 8.48 12.04
N PHE A 109 -0.01 8.73 10.74
CA PHE A 109 1.20 9.21 10.07
C PHE A 109 0.94 10.60 9.48
N GLN A 110 2.04 11.31 9.20
CA GLN A 110 1.97 12.60 8.52
C GLN A 110 1.96 12.34 7.01
N PRO A 111 0.88 12.68 6.29
CA PRO A 111 0.83 12.39 4.85
C PRO A 111 2.03 12.96 4.09
N GLU A 112 2.54 14.12 4.50
CA GLU A 112 3.70 14.76 3.86
C GLU A 112 4.99 13.97 4.02
N GLU A 113 5.05 13.10 5.04
CA GLU A 113 6.22 12.27 5.32
C GLU A 113 6.12 10.89 4.68
N LEU A 114 4.95 10.54 4.16
CA LEU A 114 4.67 9.18 3.72
C LEU A 114 5.60 8.74 2.57
N ALA A 115 5.82 9.62 1.59
CA ALA A 115 6.69 9.29 0.47
C ALA A 115 8.11 8.93 0.94
N ARG A 116 8.65 9.71 1.88
CA ARG A 116 9.98 9.46 2.44
C ARG A 116 10.02 8.11 3.17
N GLN A 117 9.01 7.86 4.02
CA GLN A 117 8.94 6.60 4.76
C GLN A 117 8.85 5.39 3.82
N VAL A 118 8.05 5.51 2.76
CA VAL A 118 7.91 4.43 1.79
C VAL A 118 9.24 4.19 1.06
N ARG A 119 9.93 5.27 0.65
CA ARG A 119 11.22 5.12 -0.01
C ARG A 119 12.25 4.43 0.88
N GLU A 120 12.27 4.77 2.16
CA GLU A 120 13.20 4.15 3.10
C GLU A 120 12.94 2.66 3.26
N LEU A 121 11.69 2.23 3.18
CA LEU A 121 11.32 0.83 3.31
C LEU A 121 11.55 0.02 2.04
N CYS A 122 11.47 0.64 0.88
CA CYS A 122 11.45 -0.05 -0.40
C CYS A 122 12.74 0.08 -1.22
N LEU A 123 13.61 1.00 -0.83
CA LEU A 123 14.82 1.26 -1.64
C LEU A 123 16.10 1.05 -0.86
#